data_5cbcc34429eeb3153c60cdf6c229d352
#
_entry.id   5cbcc34429eeb3153c60cdf6c229d352
#
_cell.length_a   1.000
_cell.length_b   1.000
_cell.length_c   1.000
_cell.angle_alpha   90.00
_cell.angle_beta   90.00
_cell.angle_gamma   90.00
#
_symmetry.space_group_name_H-M   'P 1'
#
loop_
_entity.id
_entity.type
_entity.pdbx_description
1 polymer ?
#
loop_
_entity_poly.entity_id
_entity_poly.type
_entity_poly.pdbx_seq_one_letter_code
_entity_poly.pdbx_strand_id
1 'polypeptide(L)'
;MKISQTNVKTSRPERYAKQLASHFSRKVEATWDDTTREGAITFRAQDGAGESTRCSLAAGEGVLHLRIDGTADAVERIERVVGTHLVRFGARDGLTVQWQRGDGSGQSFTASETEPPSR
;
A
#
# COMPACT_ATOMS: atom_id res chain seq x y z
N MET A 1 -9.68 8.10 14.31
CA MET A 1 -9.22 7.27 13.20
C MET A 1 -8.58 8.11 12.12
N LYS A 2 -7.50 7.64 11.55
CA LYS A 2 -6.78 8.37 10.51
C LYS A 2 -6.94 7.68 9.17
N ILE A 3 -6.85 8.48 8.11
CA ILE A 3 -6.93 7.98 6.74
C ILE A 3 -5.72 8.49 5.98
N SER A 4 -5.09 7.62 5.19
CA SER A 4 -4.00 7.98 4.31
C SER A 4 -4.28 7.42 2.93
N GLN A 5 -3.99 8.19 1.89
CA GLN A 5 -4.26 7.78 0.52
C GLN A 5 -3.08 8.06 -0.36
N THR A 6 -2.95 7.29 -1.44
CA THR A 6 -1.97 7.56 -2.46
C THR A 6 -2.51 7.10 -3.81
N ASN A 7 -2.08 7.79 -4.86
CA ASN A 7 -2.39 7.42 -6.23
C ASN A 7 -1.06 7.16 -6.93
N VAL A 8 -0.78 5.90 -7.22
CA VAL A 8 0.50 5.49 -7.80
C VAL A 8 0.34 5.36 -9.31
N LYS A 9 1.04 6.18 -10.05
CA LYS A 9 0.98 6.12 -11.51
C LYS A 9 1.71 4.89 -12.01
N THR A 10 1.02 4.08 -12.81
CA THR A 10 1.60 2.88 -13.38
C THR A 10 0.74 2.40 -14.54
N SER A 11 1.35 1.85 -15.56
CA SER A 11 0.60 1.23 -16.67
C SER A 11 0.06 -0.15 -16.31
N ARG A 12 0.39 -0.65 -15.11
CA ARG A 12 0.00 -2.00 -14.68
C ARG A 12 -0.65 -2.01 -13.30
N PRO A 13 -1.68 -1.19 -13.06
CA PRO A 13 -2.24 -1.09 -11.72
C PRO A 13 -2.84 -2.40 -11.19
N GLU A 14 -3.49 -3.18 -12.06
CA GLU A 14 -4.05 -4.46 -11.63
C GLU A 14 -2.96 -5.44 -11.23
N ARG A 15 -1.88 -5.48 -11.98
CA ARG A 15 -0.79 -6.39 -11.70
C ARG A 15 -0.19 -6.14 -10.31
N TYR A 16 0.07 -4.87 -10.01
CA TYR A 16 0.65 -4.53 -8.72
C TYR A 16 -0.32 -4.72 -7.57
N ALA A 17 -1.60 -4.43 -7.79
CA ALA A 17 -2.61 -4.67 -6.77
C ALA A 17 -2.72 -6.15 -6.43
N LYS A 18 -2.78 -7.00 -7.46
CA LYS A 18 -2.83 -8.46 -7.26
C LYS A 18 -1.59 -8.96 -6.56
N GLN A 19 -0.44 -8.43 -6.92
CA GLN A 19 0.83 -8.83 -6.31
C GLN A 19 0.87 -8.47 -4.84
N LEU A 20 0.40 -7.27 -4.48
CA LEU A 20 0.32 -6.89 -3.07
C LEU A 20 -0.62 -7.81 -2.30
N ALA A 21 -1.83 -8.02 -2.82
CA ALA A 21 -2.80 -8.86 -2.15
C ALA A 21 -2.28 -10.29 -1.99
N SER A 22 -1.68 -10.83 -3.03
CA SER A 22 -1.13 -12.18 -2.99
C SER A 22 0.01 -12.30 -1.99
N HIS A 23 0.89 -11.30 -1.97
CA HIS A 23 2.03 -11.31 -1.05
C HIS A 23 1.57 -11.29 0.40
N PHE A 24 0.64 -10.41 0.73
CA PHE A 24 0.20 -10.28 2.12
C PHE A 24 -0.78 -11.36 2.54
N SER A 25 -1.43 -12.05 1.59
CA SER A 25 -2.39 -13.10 1.93
C SER A 25 -1.75 -14.26 2.67
N ARG A 26 -0.43 -14.33 2.65
CA ARG A 26 0.29 -15.40 3.36
C ARG A 26 0.27 -15.21 4.88
N LYS A 27 0.10 -13.98 5.34
CA LYS A 27 0.17 -13.68 6.77
C LYS A 27 -1.07 -12.96 7.30
N VAL A 28 -1.80 -12.28 6.43
CA VAL A 28 -2.97 -11.51 6.85
C VAL A 28 -4.08 -11.73 5.84
N GLU A 29 -5.25 -11.26 6.18
CA GLU A 29 -6.41 -11.39 5.31
C GLU A 29 -6.26 -10.42 4.13
N ALA A 30 -6.34 -10.95 2.92
CA ALA A 30 -6.23 -10.12 1.72
C ALA A 30 -7.15 -10.66 0.65
N THR A 31 -7.81 -9.74 -0.08
CA THR A 31 -8.73 -10.10 -1.15
C THR A 31 -8.42 -9.31 -2.41
N TRP A 32 -8.79 -9.86 -3.53
CA TRP A 32 -8.74 -9.17 -4.81
C TRP A 32 -9.85 -9.70 -5.71
N ASP A 33 -10.56 -8.78 -6.36
CA ASP A 33 -11.64 -9.12 -7.28
C ASP A 33 -11.30 -8.59 -8.67
N ASP A 34 -11.09 -9.51 -9.62
CA ASP A 34 -10.73 -9.14 -11.00
C ASP A 34 -11.88 -8.42 -11.71
N THR A 35 -13.11 -8.66 -11.30
CA THR A 35 -14.27 -8.06 -11.96
C THR A 35 -14.41 -6.59 -11.58
N THR A 36 -14.34 -6.29 -10.28
CA THR A 36 -14.44 -4.91 -9.81
C THR A 36 -13.11 -4.20 -9.83
N ARG A 37 -12.00 -4.95 -9.93
CA ARG A 37 -10.63 -4.43 -9.91
C ARG A 37 -10.34 -3.74 -8.57
N GLU A 38 -10.85 -4.32 -7.51
CA GLU A 38 -10.67 -3.82 -6.15
C GLU A 38 -10.31 -4.93 -5.20
N GLY A 39 -9.65 -4.57 -4.12
CA GLY A 39 -9.30 -5.52 -3.09
C GLY A 39 -9.01 -4.80 -1.79
N ALA A 40 -8.61 -5.58 -0.80
CA ALA A 40 -8.29 -5.04 0.52
C ALA A 40 -7.33 -5.97 1.25
N ILE A 41 -6.50 -5.36 2.09
CA ILE A 41 -5.60 -6.09 2.97
C ILE A 41 -5.91 -5.62 4.38
N THR A 42 -6.16 -6.55 5.30
CA THR A 42 -6.50 -6.22 6.68
C THR A 42 -5.36 -6.64 7.58
N PHE A 43 -4.73 -5.65 8.23
CA PHE A 43 -3.62 -5.86 9.13
C PHE A 43 -4.13 -5.83 10.56
N ARG A 44 -3.85 -6.89 11.32
CA ARG A 44 -4.27 -6.93 12.71
C ARG A 44 -3.38 -6.05 13.57
N ALA A 45 -3.91 -5.57 14.69
CA ALA A 45 -3.11 -4.83 15.64
C ALA A 45 -1.95 -5.70 16.12
N GLN A 46 -0.81 -5.07 16.38
CA GLN A 46 0.39 -5.82 16.75
C GLN A 46 0.22 -6.61 18.04
N ASP A 47 -0.51 -6.05 19.00
CA ASP A 47 -0.74 -6.72 20.28
C ASP A 47 -1.97 -7.61 20.25
N GLY A 48 -2.67 -7.66 19.13
CA GLY A 48 -3.87 -8.47 18.97
C GLY A 48 -5.09 -7.92 19.69
N ALA A 49 -4.97 -6.78 20.34
CA ALA A 49 -6.05 -6.22 21.15
C ALA A 49 -6.68 -4.97 20.56
N GLY A 50 -6.02 -4.32 19.63
CA GLY A 50 -6.54 -3.09 19.03
C GLY A 50 -7.35 -3.34 17.78
N GLU A 51 -7.78 -2.26 17.14
CA GLU A 51 -8.52 -2.34 15.90
C GLU A 51 -7.61 -2.70 14.74
N SER A 52 -8.15 -3.43 13.79
CA SER A 52 -7.42 -3.74 12.56
C SER A 52 -7.25 -2.51 11.69
N THR A 53 -6.20 -2.52 10.89
CA THR A 53 -5.94 -1.47 9.91
C THR A 53 -6.21 -2.03 8.53
N ARG A 54 -6.97 -1.31 7.74
CA ARG A 54 -7.37 -1.79 6.42
C ARG A 54 -6.70 -0.96 5.33
N CYS A 55 -6.12 -1.65 4.35
CA CYS A 55 -5.60 -1.00 3.15
C CYS A 55 -6.47 -1.42 1.97
N SER A 56 -7.19 -0.49 1.40
CA SER A 56 -8.04 -0.74 0.23
C SER A 56 -7.23 -0.51 -1.04
N LEU A 57 -7.47 -1.36 -2.03
CA LEU A 57 -6.77 -1.32 -3.31
C LEU A 57 -7.80 -1.15 -4.42
N ALA A 58 -7.51 -0.25 -5.37
CA ALA A 58 -8.39 -0.08 -6.53
C ALA A 58 -7.53 0.26 -7.75
N ALA A 59 -7.70 -0.52 -8.82
CA ALA A 59 -6.96 -0.30 -10.05
C ALA A 59 -7.78 0.57 -10.99
N GLY A 60 -7.27 1.76 -11.30
CA GLY A 60 -7.90 2.66 -12.25
C GLY A 60 -7.12 2.67 -13.56
N GLU A 61 -7.43 3.60 -14.42
CA GLU A 61 -6.74 3.74 -15.69
C GLU A 61 -5.39 4.42 -15.46
N GLY A 62 -4.32 3.64 -15.60
CA GLY A 62 -2.97 4.17 -15.43
C GLY A 62 -2.63 4.56 -14.00
N VAL A 63 -3.40 4.09 -13.02
CA VAL A 63 -3.18 4.48 -11.64
C VAL A 63 -3.65 3.38 -10.69
N LEU A 64 -2.89 3.19 -9.62
CA LEU A 64 -3.28 2.30 -8.51
C LEU A 64 -3.61 3.17 -7.31
N HIS A 65 -4.86 3.09 -6.86
CA HIS A 65 -5.32 3.83 -5.68
C HIS A 65 -5.19 2.97 -4.44
N LEU A 66 -4.60 3.52 -3.41
CA LEU A 66 -4.46 2.84 -2.12
C LEU A 66 -4.99 3.76 -1.03
N ARG A 67 -5.71 3.18 -0.06
CA ARG A 67 -6.24 3.93 1.07
C ARG A 67 -6.07 3.12 2.35
N ILE A 68 -5.50 3.74 3.36
CA ILE A 68 -5.29 3.11 4.66
C ILE A 68 -6.22 3.76 5.67
N ASP A 69 -6.96 2.95 6.42
CA ASP A 69 -7.81 3.39 7.52
C ASP A 69 -7.34 2.72 8.80
N GLY A 70 -7.04 3.50 9.82
CA GLY A 70 -6.59 2.93 11.09
C GLY A 70 -6.22 3.99 12.11
N THR A 71 -5.58 3.55 13.20
CA THR A 71 -5.06 4.49 14.19
C THR A 71 -3.85 5.20 13.63
N ALA A 72 -3.46 6.35 14.24
CA ALA A 72 -2.35 7.14 13.75
C ALA A 72 -1.06 6.32 13.63
N ASP A 73 -0.74 5.54 14.68
CA ASP A 73 0.48 4.73 14.68
C ASP A 73 0.43 3.63 13.62
N ALA A 74 -0.73 3.00 13.47
CA ALA A 74 -0.90 1.93 12.49
C ALA A 74 -0.83 2.46 11.08
N VAL A 75 -1.43 3.62 10.81
CA VAL A 75 -1.38 4.21 9.48
C VAL A 75 0.06 4.48 9.07
N GLU A 76 0.87 5.07 9.97
CA GLU A 76 2.26 5.32 9.67
C GLU A 76 3.03 4.04 9.36
N ARG A 77 2.82 3.01 10.18
CA ARG A 77 3.47 1.72 9.98
C ARG A 77 3.07 1.07 8.67
N ILE A 78 1.78 1.09 8.34
CA ILE A 78 1.29 0.42 7.14
C ILE A 78 1.65 1.21 5.88
N GLU A 79 1.72 2.54 5.96
CA GLU A 79 2.27 3.32 4.84
C GLU A 79 3.64 2.80 4.46
N ARG A 80 4.49 2.56 5.46
CA ARG A 80 5.84 2.07 5.22
C ARG A 80 5.83 0.64 4.68
N VAL A 81 5.04 -0.22 5.30
CA VAL A 81 4.99 -1.63 4.90
C VAL A 81 4.51 -1.75 3.46
N VAL A 82 3.38 -1.15 3.14
CA VAL A 82 2.83 -1.25 1.79
C VAL A 82 3.69 -0.51 0.79
N GLY A 83 4.13 0.70 1.15
CA GLY A 83 4.93 1.53 0.26
C GLY A 83 6.24 0.88 -0.14
N THR A 84 6.99 0.35 0.83
CA THR A 84 8.28 -0.27 0.52
C THR A 84 8.13 -1.54 -0.30
N HIS A 85 7.09 -2.33 -0.03
CA HIS A 85 6.87 -3.53 -0.84
C HIS A 85 6.49 -3.17 -2.27
N LEU A 86 5.62 -2.18 -2.43
CA LEU A 86 5.17 -1.79 -3.76
C LEU A 86 6.31 -1.24 -4.61
N VAL A 87 7.15 -0.37 -4.05
CA VAL A 87 8.26 0.18 -4.83
C VAL A 87 9.30 -0.89 -5.18
N ARG A 88 9.45 -1.91 -4.35
CA ARG A 88 10.32 -3.04 -4.69
C ARG A 88 9.75 -3.85 -5.84
N PHE A 89 8.45 -4.14 -5.78
CA PHE A 89 7.80 -4.89 -6.87
C PHE A 89 7.90 -4.14 -8.18
N GLY A 90 7.76 -2.81 -8.14
CA GLY A 90 7.78 -1.98 -9.33
C GLY A 90 9.08 -1.22 -9.55
N ALA A 91 10.20 -1.74 -9.05
CA ALA A 91 11.48 -1.03 -9.16
C ALA A 91 11.86 -0.75 -10.62
N ARG A 92 11.61 -1.69 -11.51
CA ARG A 92 11.92 -1.52 -12.93
C ARG A 92 11.07 -0.45 -13.58
N ASP A 93 9.84 -0.27 -13.08
CA ASP A 93 8.94 0.75 -13.61
C ASP A 93 9.12 2.09 -12.90
N GLY A 94 9.99 2.15 -11.91
CA GLY A 94 10.28 3.39 -11.21
C GLY A 94 9.12 3.92 -10.38
N LEU A 95 8.35 3.03 -9.77
CA LEU A 95 7.18 3.44 -9.00
C LEU A 95 7.56 4.34 -7.83
N THR A 96 6.74 5.35 -7.60
CA THR A 96 6.86 6.25 -6.47
C THR A 96 5.54 6.26 -5.71
N VAL A 97 5.63 6.14 -4.39
CA VAL A 97 4.45 6.15 -3.53
C VAL A 97 4.53 7.37 -2.63
N GLN A 98 3.54 8.25 -2.73
CA GLN A 98 3.46 9.44 -1.88
C GLN A 98 2.14 9.40 -1.15
N TRP A 99 2.19 9.09 0.14
CA TRP A 99 1.00 9.02 0.97
C TRP A 99 0.57 10.41 1.40
N GLN A 100 -0.74 10.63 1.48
CA GLN A 100 -1.29 11.88 1.97
C GLN A 100 -2.34 11.59 3.02
N ARG A 101 -2.14 12.12 4.21
CA ARG A 101 -3.10 12.04 5.30
C ARG A 101 -3.98 13.29 5.28
N GLY A 102 -5.08 13.22 6.03
CA GLY A 102 -6.02 14.34 6.07
C GLY A 102 -5.41 15.66 6.52
N ASP A 103 -4.33 15.61 7.30
CA ASP A 103 -3.64 16.81 7.78
C ASP A 103 -2.56 17.31 6.81
N GLY A 104 -2.42 16.67 5.65
CA GLY A 104 -1.42 17.05 4.65
C GLY A 104 -0.07 16.38 4.80
N SER A 105 0.13 15.63 5.88
CA SER A 105 1.38 14.90 6.08
C SER A 105 1.32 13.56 5.36
N GLY A 106 2.43 12.82 5.41
CA GLY A 106 2.52 11.49 4.82
C GLY A 106 3.96 11.16 4.49
N GLN A 107 4.20 9.89 4.22
CA GLN A 107 5.54 9.41 3.87
C GLN A 107 5.64 9.19 2.37
N SER A 108 6.85 9.24 1.86
CA SER A 108 7.11 8.99 0.44
C SER A 108 8.15 7.89 0.32
N PHE A 109 7.99 7.06 -0.70
CA PHE A 109 8.91 5.95 -0.94
C PHE A 109 9.21 5.83 -2.43
N THR A 110 10.48 5.56 -2.74
CA THR A 110 10.91 5.26 -4.10
C THR A 110 11.88 4.09 -4.03
N ALA A 111 12.09 3.42 -5.16
CA ALA A 111 13.01 2.29 -5.18
C ALA A 111 14.42 2.69 -4.76
N SER A 112 14.86 3.88 -5.12
CA SER A 112 16.19 4.33 -4.76
C SER A 112 16.33 4.62 -3.27
N GLU A 113 15.22 4.88 -2.59
CA GLU A 113 15.23 5.13 -1.14
C GLU A 113 15.15 3.86 -0.34
N THR A 114 14.55 2.81 -0.90
CA THR A 114 14.36 1.56 -0.18
C THR A 114 15.49 0.58 -0.38
N GLU A 115 16.35 0.82 -1.36
CA GLU A 115 17.49 -0.05 -1.63
C GLU A 115 18.76 0.56 -1.10
N PRO A 116 19.69 -0.24 -0.57
CA PRO A 116 20.96 0.32 -0.14
C PRO A 116 21.72 0.84 -1.34
N PRO A 117 22.53 1.88 -1.14
CA PRO A 117 23.33 2.41 -2.25
C PRO A 117 24.24 1.33 -2.79
N SER A 118 24.24 1.22 -4.10
CA SER A 118 25.19 0.34 -4.75
C SER A 118 26.47 1.03 -4.90
N ARG A 119 27.46 0.34 -4.68
CA ARG A 119 28.66 1.01 -4.90
C ARG A 119 29.83 0.37 -4.64
#